data_cf9df2ebc83a0bf6bebc078ccc77028d
#
_entry.id   cf9df2ebc83a0bf6bebc078ccc77028d
#
_cell.length_a   1.000
_cell.length_b   1.000
_cell.length_c   1.000
_cell.angle_alpha   90.00
_cell.angle_beta   90.00
_cell.angle_gamma   90.00
#
_symmetry.space_group_name_H-M   'P 1'
#
loop_
_entity.id
_entity.type
_entity.pdbx_description
1 polymer ?
#
loop_
_entity_poly.entity_id
_entity_poly.type
_entity_poly.pdbx_seq_one_letter_code
_entity_poly.pdbx_strand_id
1 'polypeptide(L)'
;MAPPDNDVLWAREVHYAHGGSPALLGVTLGVRQGEIIAVTGPRGCGKTTLLRCLSGQLVPDSGEVWFNSIPVHTLPPTSRERLRRDRFGWVGDTPQLVDELTAWENAALPLLLAGGGHRAAKRTALEWLERLDVGECARKRPGALVQAQRQRVAIARALAHQPDVLFADEPTAPLHQADRAQVLRTLTSASRSHRITVVLASHDPEVATLADRTLTLVDGRAPAGAPSEAACSLSV
;
A
#
# COMPACT_ATOMS: atom_id res chain seq x y z
N MET A 1 -4.39 2.02 24.85
CA MET A 1 -5.32 0.85 24.75
C MET A 1 -4.81 0.00 23.60
N ALA A 2 -4.62 -1.30 23.78
CA ALA A 2 -4.12 -2.17 22.71
C ALA A 2 -5.08 -2.16 21.51
N PRO A 3 -4.57 -2.37 20.28
CA PRO A 3 -5.41 -2.50 19.09
C PRO A 3 -6.38 -3.70 19.26
N PRO A 4 -7.53 -3.71 18.56
CA PRO A 4 -8.42 -4.85 18.52
C PRO A 4 -7.70 -6.11 18.04
N ASP A 5 -8.03 -7.28 18.59
CA ASP A 5 -7.30 -8.55 18.37
C ASP A 5 -7.23 -9.02 16.90
N ASN A 6 -8.05 -8.46 16.01
CA ASN A 6 -8.11 -8.87 14.60
C ASN A 6 -7.53 -7.84 13.61
N ASP A 7 -7.06 -6.69 14.09
CA ASP A 7 -6.54 -5.63 13.22
C ASP A 7 -5.02 -5.76 13.04
N VAL A 8 -4.59 -5.95 11.79
CA VAL A 8 -3.16 -5.96 11.44
C VAL A 8 -2.58 -4.55 11.41
N LEU A 9 -3.39 -3.56 11.00
CA LEU A 9 -3.07 -2.14 11.10
C LEU A 9 -4.15 -1.42 11.90
N TRP A 10 -3.73 -0.54 12.80
CA TRP A 10 -4.64 0.28 13.56
C TRP A 10 -4.09 1.68 13.77
N ALA A 11 -4.89 2.68 13.44
CA ALA A 11 -4.64 4.10 13.66
C ALA A 11 -5.71 4.65 14.57
N ARG A 12 -5.32 5.44 15.57
CA ARG A 12 -6.23 6.08 16.51
C ARG A 12 -5.93 7.55 16.62
N GLU A 13 -6.94 8.40 16.34
CA GLU A 13 -6.87 9.85 16.50
C GLU A 13 -5.59 10.44 15.86
N VAL A 14 -5.25 9.99 14.66
CA VAL A 14 -4.03 10.41 13.97
C VAL A 14 -4.18 11.84 13.47
N HIS A 15 -3.31 12.72 13.96
CA HIS A 15 -3.15 14.09 13.49
C HIS A 15 -1.79 14.28 12.83
N TYR A 16 -1.76 15.06 11.76
CA TYR A 16 -0.52 15.40 11.07
C TYR A 16 -0.65 16.73 10.33
N ALA A 17 0.37 17.58 10.40
CA ALA A 17 0.45 18.84 9.68
C ALA A 17 1.74 18.94 8.86
N HIS A 18 1.64 19.40 7.63
CA HIS A 18 2.79 19.73 6.78
C HIS A 18 3.16 21.21 6.97
N GLY A 19 4.28 21.48 7.68
CA GLY A 19 4.72 22.86 7.89
C GLY A 19 3.65 23.76 8.52
N GLY A 20 2.84 23.23 9.43
CA GLY A 20 1.76 23.95 10.09
C GLY A 20 0.40 23.88 9.38
N SER A 21 0.33 23.37 8.13
CA SER A 21 -0.95 23.15 7.44
C SER A 21 -1.53 21.77 7.79
N PRO A 22 -2.70 21.69 8.45
CA PRO A 22 -3.30 20.43 8.83
C PRO A 22 -3.58 19.53 7.61
N ALA A 23 -3.18 18.28 7.68
CA ALA A 23 -3.42 17.27 6.65
C ALA A 23 -4.26 16.09 7.16
N LEU A 24 -4.15 15.75 8.45
CA LEU A 24 -4.98 14.76 9.13
C LEU A 24 -5.47 15.35 10.46
N LEU A 25 -6.74 15.16 10.77
CA LEU A 25 -7.44 15.76 11.89
C LEU A 25 -8.23 14.69 12.67
N GLY A 26 -7.51 13.81 13.39
CA GLY A 26 -8.12 12.79 14.26
C GLY A 26 -8.65 11.57 13.49
N VAL A 27 -7.87 11.07 12.51
CA VAL A 27 -8.29 9.90 11.72
C VAL A 27 -8.12 8.63 12.55
N THR A 28 -9.20 7.85 12.66
CA THR A 28 -9.21 6.53 13.29
C THR A 28 -9.57 5.46 12.25
N LEU A 29 -8.77 4.39 12.17
CA LEU A 29 -8.92 3.33 11.18
C LEU A 29 -8.34 2.02 11.73
N GLY A 30 -9.12 0.94 11.68
CA GLY A 30 -8.64 -0.43 11.83
C GLY A 30 -8.66 -1.16 10.47
N VAL A 31 -7.68 -2.01 10.18
CA VAL A 31 -7.61 -2.83 8.97
C VAL A 31 -7.31 -4.26 9.37
N ARG A 32 -8.19 -5.18 8.96
CA ARG A 32 -8.06 -6.61 9.27
C ARG A 32 -7.05 -7.29 8.37
N GLN A 33 -6.51 -8.42 8.82
CA GLN A 33 -5.62 -9.21 8.00
C GLN A 33 -6.30 -9.70 6.71
N GLY A 34 -5.65 -9.45 5.57
CA GLY A 34 -6.15 -9.83 4.24
C GLY A 34 -7.29 -8.94 3.71
N GLU A 35 -7.69 -7.90 4.47
CA GLU A 35 -8.69 -6.93 4.02
C GLU A 35 -8.11 -6.01 2.95
N ILE A 36 -8.92 -5.66 1.97
CA ILE A 36 -8.63 -4.61 1.00
C ILE A 36 -9.51 -3.41 1.36
N ILE A 37 -8.90 -2.35 1.88
CA ILE A 37 -9.59 -1.09 2.19
C ILE A 37 -9.24 -0.01 1.17
N ALA A 38 -10.29 0.66 0.65
CA ALA A 38 -10.12 1.84 -0.19
C ALA A 38 -10.21 3.11 0.66
N VAL A 39 -9.20 3.96 0.56
CA VAL A 39 -9.20 5.33 1.10
C VAL A 39 -9.54 6.29 -0.03
N THR A 40 -10.75 6.83 -0.01
CA THR A 40 -11.28 7.71 -1.06
C THR A 40 -11.40 9.16 -0.60
N GLY A 41 -11.61 10.08 -1.52
CA GLY A 41 -11.80 11.49 -1.23
C GLY A 41 -11.15 12.41 -2.25
N PRO A 42 -11.43 13.72 -2.21
CA PRO A 42 -10.87 14.72 -3.12
C PRO A 42 -9.34 14.73 -3.12
N ARG A 43 -8.74 15.32 -4.16
CA ARG A 43 -7.30 15.59 -4.15
C ARG A 43 -6.96 16.53 -3.00
N GLY A 44 -5.84 16.27 -2.30
CA GLY A 44 -5.39 17.07 -1.16
C GLY A 44 -6.09 16.78 0.17
N CYS A 45 -7.08 15.86 0.25
CA CYS A 45 -7.79 15.57 1.50
C CYS A 45 -7.01 14.75 2.53
N GLY A 46 -5.73 14.41 2.29
CA GLY A 46 -4.88 13.71 3.25
C GLY A 46 -4.64 12.22 3.00
N LYS A 47 -5.14 11.61 1.90
CA LYS A 47 -4.97 10.17 1.60
C LYS A 47 -3.52 9.71 1.64
N THR A 48 -2.65 10.34 0.87
CA THR A 48 -1.20 10.06 0.85
C THR A 48 -0.56 10.22 2.22
N THR A 49 -0.96 11.27 2.96
CA THR A 49 -0.45 11.52 4.32
C THR A 49 -0.87 10.41 5.27
N LEU A 50 -2.11 9.94 5.19
CA LEU A 50 -2.59 8.81 6.00
C LEU A 50 -1.78 7.54 5.69
N LEU A 51 -1.62 7.16 4.42
CA LEU A 51 -0.83 5.99 4.04
C LEU A 51 0.62 6.08 4.54
N ARG A 52 1.22 7.27 4.46
CA ARG A 52 2.59 7.51 4.95
C ARG A 52 2.70 7.43 6.48
N CYS A 53 1.68 7.86 7.22
CA CYS A 53 1.62 7.68 8.67
C CYS A 53 1.45 6.20 9.03
N LEU A 54 0.52 5.49 8.37
CA LEU A 54 0.29 4.06 8.58
C LEU A 54 1.53 3.21 8.30
N SER A 55 2.27 3.54 7.25
CA SER A 55 3.51 2.83 6.86
C SER A 55 4.75 3.26 7.67
N GLY A 56 4.63 4.23 8.58
CA GLY A 56 5.75 4.76 9.36
C GLY A 56 6.77 5.55 8.53
N GLN A 57 6.41 6.03 7.33
CA GLN A 57 7.21 7.00 6.58
C GLN A 57 7.14 8.38 7.25
N LEU A 58 5.96 8.74 7.77
CA LEU A 58 5.74 9.92 8.60
C LEU A 58 5.39 9.48 10.02
N VAL A 59 5.83 10.26 10.99
CA VAL A 59 5.40 10.12 12.40
C VAL A 59 4.27 11.10 12.62
N PRO A 60 3.10 10.66 13.08
CA PRO A 60 2.01 11.57 13.39
C PRO A 60 2.42 12.56 14.50
N ASP A 61 1.88 13.78 14.43
CA ASP A 61 2.11 14.81 15.47
C ASP A 61 1.42 14.42 16.79
N SER A 62 0.28 13.72 16.69
CA SER A 62 -0.42 13.08 17.80
C SER A 62 -1.27 11.91 17.31
N GLY A 63 -1.72 11.09 18.27
CA GLY A 63 -2.40 9.82 17.96
C GLY A 63 -1.44 8.64 17.88
N GLU A 64 -1.96 7.51 17.50
CA GLU A 64 -1.24 6.23 17.55
C GLU A 64 -1.37 5.48 16.23
N VAL A 65 -0.29 4.80 15.83
CA VAL A 65 -0.28 3.85 14.69
C VAL A 65 0.35 2.56 15.15
N TRP A 66 -0.33 1.45 14.89
CA TRP A 66 0.09 0.12 15.31
C TRP A 66 0.09 -0.86 14.13
N PHE A 67 1.05 -1.77 14.11
CA PHE A 67 1.14 -2.90 13.19
C PHE A 67 1.39 -4.18 14.00
N ASN A 68 0.45 -5.14 13.98
CA ASN A 68 0.55 -6.39 14.74
C ASN A 68 1.04 -6.16 16.19
N SER A 69 0.41 -5.28 16.92
CA SER A 69 0.79 -4.88 18.31
C SER A 69 2.14 -4.14 18.44
N ILE A 70 2.80 -3.79 17.34
CA ILE A 70 4.01 -2.97 17.34
C ILE A 70 3.61 -1.48 17.22
N PRO A 71 3.95 -0.61 18.16
CA PRO A 71 3.64 0.83 18.10
C PRO A 71 4.56 1.54 17.10
N VAL A 72 4.14 1.62 15.83
CA VAL A 72 4.95 2.18 14.72
C VAL A 72 5.36 3.63 14.96
N HIS A 73 4.47 4.42 15.57
CA HIS A 73 4.68 5.85 15.87
C HIS A 73 5.82 6.12 16.87
N THR A 74 6.17 5.15 17.72
CA THR A 74 7.25 5.28 18.70
C THR A 74 8.57 4.63 18.27
N LEU A 75 8.57 3.88 17.17
CA LEU A 75 9.78 3.20 16.70
C LEU A 75 10.87 4.20 16.27
N PRO A 76 12.14 3.90 16.56
CA PRO A 76 13.27 4.64 15.98
C PRO A 76 13.25 4.59 14.45
N PRO A 77 13.86 5.57 13.74
CA PRO A 77 13.90 5.63 12.28
C PRO A 77 14.39 4.32 11.63
N THR A 78 15.48 3.75 12.12
CA THR A 78 16.07 2.49 11.63
C THR A 78 15.12 1.30 11.77
N SER A 79 14.37 1.22 12.87
CA SER A 79 13.37 0.16 13.09
C SER A 79 12.17 0.32 12.17
N ARG A 80 11.72 1.55 11.91
CA ARG A 80 10.67 1.83 10.93
C ARG A 80 11.10 1.49 9.50
N GLU A 81 12.36 1.78 9.13
CA GLU A 81 12.92 1.40 7.82
C GLU A 81 12.96 -0.11 7.65
N ARG A 82 13.42 -0.85 8.70
CA ARG A 82 13.41 -2.31 8.69
C ARG A 82 11.99 -2.86 8.54
N LEU A 83 11.02 -2.33 9.30
CA LEU A 83 9.62 -2.73 9.21
C LEU A 83 9.07 -2.53 7.79
N ARG A 84 9.32 -1.37 7.18
CA ARG A 84 8.91 -1.09 5.79
C ARG A 84 9.53 -2.05 4.79
N ARG A 85 10.83 -2.29 4.92
CA ARG A 85 11.56 -3.18 4.01
C ARG A 85 11.06 -4.62 4.11
N ASP A 86 10.84 -5.11 5.33
CA ASP A 86 10.61 -6.53 5.60
C ASP A 86 9.12 -6.92 5.54
N ARG A 87 8.20 -5.97 5.81
CA ARG A 87 6.77 -6.25 6.00
C ARG A 87 5.84 -5.48 5.09
N PHE A 88 6.28 -4.37 4.51
CA PHE A 88 5.41 -3.48 3.75
C PHE A 88 5.82 -3.40 2.28
N GLY A 89 4.82 -3.45 1.39
CA GLY A 89 4.96 -3.06 0.00
C GLY A 89 4.48 -1.62 -0.19
N TRP A 90 5.11 -0.89 -1.10
CA TRP A 90 4.68 0.46 -1.46
C TRP A 90 4.62 0.64 -2.97
N VAL A 91 3.47 1.16 -3.43
CA VAL A 91 3.25 1.61 -4.82
C VAL A 91 2.74 3.05 -4.75
N GLY A 92 3.43 3.97 -5.40
CA GLY A 92 3.00 5.37 -5.52
C GLY A 92 2.40 5.68 -6.88
N ASP A 93 1.91 6.91 -7.04
CA ASP A 93 1.43 7.48 -8.30
C ASP A 93 2.54 7.61 -9.35
N THR A 94 3.77 7.78 -8.89
CA THR A 94 4.96 7.88 -9.72
C THR A 94 5.86 6.67 -9.44
N PRO A 95 6.16 5.83 -10.46
CA PRO A 95 7.03 4.68 -10.28
C PRO A 95 8.48 5.14 -10.04
N GLN A 96 8.97 4.87 -8.83
CA GLN A 96 10.36 5.17 -8.43
C GLN A 96 11.20 3.90 -8.65
N LEU A 97 11.64 3.67 -9.88
CA LEU A 97 12.54 2.58 -10.23
C LEU A 97 13.99 3.05 -10.15
N VAL A 98 14.90 2.11 -9.88
CA VAL A 98 16.35 2.35 -9.94
C VAL A 98 16.78 2.28 -11.40
N ASP A 99 17.29 3.38 -11.94
CA ASP A 99 17.54 3.56 -13.39
C ASP A 99 18.64 2.63 -13.92
N GLU A 100 19.61 2.25 -13.08
CA GLU A 100 20.72 1.36 -13.40
C GLU A 100 20.28 -0.11 -13.49
N LEU A 101 19.18 -0.47 -12.86
CA LEU A 101 18.65 -1.83 -12.82
C LEU A 101 17.65 -2.08 -13.95
N THR A 102 17.65 -3.29 -14.47
CA THR A 102 16.60 -3.78 -15.37
C THR A 102 15.25 -3.92 -14.67
N ALA A 103 14.17 -4.12 -15.42
CA ALA A 103 12.83 -4.31 -14.85
C ALA A 103 12.76 -5.51 -13.88
N TRP A 104 13.39 -6.66 -14.23
CA TRP A 104 13.40 -7.81 -13.33
C TRP A 104 14.25 -7.57 -12.08
N GLU A 105 15.38 -6.84 -12.18
CA GLU A 105 16.22 -6.49 -11.03
C GLU A 105 15.51 -5.53 -10.10
N ASN A 106 14.79 -4.54 -10.64
CA ASN A 106 13.91 -3.68 -9.85
C ASN A 106 12.84 -4.48 -9.11
N ALA A 107 12.16 -5.42 -9.80
CA ALA A 107 11.14 -6.25 -9.17
C ALA A 107 11.73 -7.22 -8.13
N ALA A 108 12.96 -7.72 -8.33
CA ALA A 108 13.65 -8.61 -7.41
C ALA A 108 14.29 -7.89 -6.20
N LEU A 109 14.44 -6.58 -6.25
CA LEU A 109 15.22 -5.80 -5.28
C LEU A 109 14.85 -6.07 -3.82
N PRO A 110 13.57 -6.08 -3.41
CA PRO A 110 13.21 -6.36 -2.02
C PRO A 110 13.64 -7.77 -1.57
N LEU A 111 13.55 -8.76 -2.44
CA LEU A 111 13.97 -10.14 -2.15
C LEU A 111 15.48 -10.23 -1.95
N LEU A 112 16.25 -9.53 -2.79
CA LEU A 112 17.72 -9.48 -2.69
C LEU A 112 18.18 -8.75 -1.44
N LEU A 113 17.52 -7.63 -1.08
CA LEU A 113 17.82 -6.89 0.15
C LEU A 113 17.47 -7.67 1.42
N ALA A 114 16.50 -8.59 1.33
CA ALA A 114 16.18 -9.52 2.42
C ALA A 114 17.16 -10.72 2.51
N GLY A 115 18.19 -10.78 1.67
CA GLY A 115 19.19 -11.87 1.66
C GLY A 115 18.75 -13.09 0.85
N GLY A 116 17.71 -12.98 0.03
CA GLY A 116 17.25 -14.06 -0.84
C GLY A 116 18.26 -14.42 -1.93
N GLY A 117 18.31 -15.71 -2.29
CA GLY A 117 19.21 -16.20 -3.35
C GLY A 117 18.83 -15.62 -4.71
N HIS A 118 19.84 -15.16 -5.48
CA HIS A 118 19.67 -14.49 -6.78
C HIS A 118 18.76 -15.26 -7.78
N ARG A 119 18.93 -16.58 -7.90
CA ARG A 119 18.10 -17.40 -8.81
C ARG A 119 16.63 -17.42 -8.40
N ALA A 120 16.35 -17.56 -7.10
CA ALA A 120 15.00 -17.55 -6.58
C ALA A 120 14.34 -16.17 -6.74
N ALA A 121 15.05 -15.10 -6.36
CA ALA A 121 14.58 -13.72 -6.52
C ALA A 121 14.27 -13.38 -7.98
N LYS A 122 15.15 -13.78 -8.91
CA LYS A 122 14.92 -13.59 -10.35
C LYS A 122 13.68 -14.32 -10.85
N ARG A 123 13.49 -15.59 -10.46
CA ARG A 123 12.31 -16.37 -10.86
C ARG A 123 11.03 -15.69 -10.39
N THR A 124 10.95 -15.35 -9.10
CA THR A 124 9.78 -14.67 -8.54
C THR A 124 9.52 -13.33 -9.21
N ALA A 125 10.55 -12.53 -9.46
CA ALA A 125 10.42 -11.27 -10.17
C ALA A 125 9.85 -11.45 -11.59
N LEU A 126 10.36 -12.43 -12.34
CA LEU A 126 9.85 -12.71 -13.68
C LEU A 126 8.39 -13.19 -13.67
N GLU A 127 8.01 -14.04 -12.71
CA GLU A 127 6.62 -14.48 -12.53
C GLU A 127 5.66 -13.30 -12.26
N TRP A 128 6.09 -12.31 -11.46
CA TRP A 128 5.28 -11.11 -11.23
C TRP A 128 5.21 -10.19 -12.43
N LEU A 129 6.31 -10.05 -13.19
CA LEU A 129 6.31 -9.26 -14.44
C LEU A 129 5.38 -9.87 -15.49
N GLU A 130 5.35 -11.20 -15.62
CA GLU A 130 4.40 -11.89 -16.51
C GLU A 130 2.94 -11.67 -16.08
N ARG A 131 2.63 -11.82 -14.80
CA ARG A 131 1.27 -11.58 -14.27
C ARG A 131 0.77 -10.15 -14.49
N LEU A 132 1.68 -9.20 -14.64
CA LEU A 132 1.40 -7.78 -14.86
C LEU A 132 1.59 -7.36 -16.34
N ASP A 133 1.68 -8.30 -17.26
CA ASP A 133 1.82 -8.07 -18.71
C ASP A 133 3.01 -7.17 -19.08
N VAL A 134 4.15 -7.35 -18.40
CA VAL A 134 5.42 -6.67 -18.70
C VAL A 134 6.60 -7.61 -18.73
N GLY A 135 6.37 -8.92 -18.86
CA GLY A 135 7.42 -9.95 -18.93
C GLY A 135 8.38 -9.73 -20.07
N GLU A 136 7.89 -9.31 -21.23
CA GLU A 136 8.71 -8.95 -22.41
C GLU A 136 9.70 -7.81 -22.14
N CYS A 137 9.40 -6.98 -21.14
CA CYS A 137 10.24 -5.85 -20.75
C CYS A 137 11.28 -6.20 -19.67
N ALA A 138 11.35 -7.46 -19.22
CA ALA A 138 12.15 -7.87 -18.07
C ALA A 138 13.62 -7.42 -18.13
N ARG A 139 14.22 -7.40 -19.32
CA ARG A 139 15.62 -7.00 -19.52
C ARG A 139 15.83 -5.52 -19.85
N LYS A 140 14.75 -4.76 -20.01
CA LYS A 140 14.83 -3.31 -20.30
C LYS A 140 15.09 -2.53 -19.00
N ARG A 141 15.84 -1.44 -19.10
CA ARG A 141 16.01 -0.46 -18.02
C ARG A 141 14.85 0.55 -18.02
N PRO A 142 14.59 1.24 -16.90
CA PRO A 142 13.48 2.20 -16.79
C PRO A 142 13.42 3.25 -17.91
N GLY A 143 14.59 3.73 -18.38
CA GLY A 143 14.66 4.68 -19.49
C GLY A 143 14.08 4.17 -20.83
N ALA A 144 14.05 2.84 -21.04
CA ALA A 144 13.48 2.21 -22.23
C ALA A 144 12.04 1.72 -22.04
N LEU A 145 11.40 2.03 -20.90
CA LEU A 145 10.03 1.66 -20.58
C LEU A 145 9.10 2.87 -20.70
N VAL A 146 7.90 2.68 -21.23
CA VAL A 146 6.84 3.67 -21.14
C VAL A 146 6.30 3.75 -19.72
N GLN A 147 5.62 4.86 -19.36
CA GLN A 147 5.21 5.12 -18.00
C GLN A 147 4.32 4.01 -17.42
N ALA A 148 3.39 3.48 -18.21
CA ALA A 148 2.54 2.36 -17.80
C ALA A 148 3.34 1.09 -17.47
N GLN A 149 4.38 0.77 -18.26
CA GLN A 149 5.27 -0.36 -18.00
C GLN A 149 6.08 -0.15 -16.70
N ARG A 150 6.61 1.06 -16.49
CA ARG A 150 7.31 1.41 -15.24
C ARG A 150 6.41 1.20 -14.02
N GLN A 151 5.15 1.61 -14.11
CA GLN A 151 4.19 1.44 -13.01
C GLN A 151 3.92 -0.05 -12.72
N ARG A 152 3.73 -0.85 -13.74
CA ARG A 152 3.55 -2.31 -13.59
C ARG A 152 4.78 -2.98 -12.97
N VAL A 153 5.99 -2.55 -13.35
CA VAL A 153 7.24 -3.00 -12.69
C VAL A 153 7.30 -2.59 -11.22
N ALA A 154 6.87 -1.37 -10.87
CA ALA A 154 6.81 -0.91 -9.49
C ALA A 154 5.81 -1.73 -8.66
N ILE A 155 4.67 -2.11 -9.23
CA ILE A 155 3.69 -3.02 -8.61
C ILE A 155 4.30 -4.42 -8.42
N ALA A 156 4.99 -4.96 -9.45
CA ALA A 156 5.69 -6.24 -9.34
C ALA A 156 6.70 -6.23 -8.20
N ARG A 157 7.49 -5.15 -8.08
CA ARG A 157 8.45 -4.96 -6.98
C ARG A 157 7.76 -4.98 -5.61
N ALA A 158 6.64 -4.28 -5.48
CA ALA A 158 5.94 -4.17 -4.21
C ALA A 158 5.30 -5.49 -3.76
N LEU A 159 4.95 -6.38 -4.70
CA LEU A 159 4.33 -7.68 -4.42
C LEU A 159 5.33 -8.83 -4.31
N ALA A 160 6.53 -8.70 -4.90
CA ALA A 160 7.49 -9.81 -5.05
C ALA A 160 7.92 -10.45 -3.73
N HIS A 161 8.05 -9.68 -2.65
CA HIS A 161 8.46 -10.19 -1.34
C HIS A 161 7.28 -10.62 -0.45
N GLN A 162 6.05 -10.64 -1.01
CA GLN A 162 4.82 -11.02 -0.30
C GLN A 162 4.64 -10.24 1.02
N PRO A 163 4.46 -8.92 0.96
CA PRO A 163 4.35 -8.10 2.16
C PRO A 163 3.11 -8.46 2.97
N ASP A 164 3.16 -8.23 4.28
CA ASP A 164 1.96 -8.35 5.13
C ASP A 164 0.93 -7.26 4.80
N VAL A 165 1.42 -6.07 4.46
CA VAL A 165 0.59 -4.93 4.05
C VAL A 165 1.14 -4.27 2.79
N LEU A 166 0.28 -4.08 1.81
CA LEU A 166 0.55 -3.28 0.61
C LEU A 166 -0.14 -1.91 0.73
N PHE A 167 0.65 -0.87 0.71
CA PHE A 167 0.18 0.51 0.56
C PHE A 167 0.23 0.89 -0.92
N ALA A 168 -0.90 1.24 -1.50
CA ALA A 168 -1.01 1.64 -2.90
C ALA A 168 -1.64 3.04 -2.99
N ASP A 169 -0.82 4.03 -3.29
CA ASP A 169 -1.22 5.43 -3.39
C ASP A 169 -1.38 5.82 -4.86
N GLU A 170 -2.61 5.95 -5.33
CA GLU A 170 -2.98 6.21 -6.72
C GLU A 170 -2.25 5.29 -7.72
N PRO A 171 -2.26 3.96 -7.53
CA PRO A 171 -1.39 3.03 -8.26
C PRO A 171 -1.67 2.96 -9.76
N THR A 172 -2.82 3.46 -10.20
CA THR A 172 -3.26 3.44 -11.60
C THR A 172 -3.26 4.83 -12.25
N ALA A 173 -2.84 5.87 -11.53
CA ALA A 173 -2.82 7.24 -12.07
C ALA A 173 -2.06 7.37 -13.40
N PRO A 174 -0.89 6.71 -13.60
CA PRO A 174 -0.15 6.80 -14.87
C PRO A 174 -0.71 5.92 -15.98
N LEU A 175 -1.78 5.16 -15.75
CA LEU A 175 -2.31 4.18 -16.71
C LEU A 175 -3.45 4.76 -17.54
N HIS A 176 -3.58 4.31 -18.77
CA HIS A 176 -4.78 4.56 -19.57
C HIS A 176 -5.98 3.83 -18.97
N GLN A 177 -7.18 4.35 -19.20
CA GLN A 177 -8.42 3.81 -18.60
C GLN A 177 -8.61 2.31 -18.88
N ALA A 178 -8.28 1.83 -20.08
CA ALA A 178 -8.37 0.42 -20.45
C ALA A 178 -7.48 -0.50 -19.58
N ASP A 179 -6.32 0.00 -19.17
CA ASP A 179 -5.34 -0.78 -18.38
C ASP A 179 -5.62 -0.75 -16.88
N ARG A 180 -6.30 0.29 -16.39
CA ARG A 180 -6.56 0.49 -14.94
C ARG A 180 -7.29 -0.69 -14.32
N ALA A 181 -8.41 -1.08 -14.91
CA ALA A 181 -9.23 -2.17 -14.40
C ALA A 181 -8.46 -3.49 -14.36
N GLN A 182 -7.62 -3.78 -15.36
CA GLN A 182 -6.81 -4.99 -15.40
C GLN A 182 -5.75 -4.99 -14.29
N VAL A 183 -5.00 -3.89 -14.15
CA VAL A 183 -3.96 -3.78 -13.11
C VAL A 183 -4.57 -3.87 -11.71
N LEU A 184 -5.70 -3.21 -11.47
CA LEU A 184 -6.42 -3.30 -10.19
C LEU A 184 -6.90 -4.72 -9.90
N ARG A 185 -7.48 -5.43 -10.89
CA ARG A 185 -7.86 -6.83 -10.74
C ARG A 185 -6.67 -7.72 -10.43
N THR A 186 -5.54 -7.54 -11.12
CA THR A 186 -4.32 -8.30 -10.86
C THR A 186 -3.81 -8.05 -9.44
N LEU A 187 -3.77 -6.79 -9.00
CA LEU A 187 -3.35 -6.40 -7.66
C LEU A 187 -4.28 -7.01 -6.59
N THR A 188 -5.59 -6.87 -6.74
CA THR A 188 -6.57 -7.39 -5.77
C THR A 188 -6.60 -8.92 -5.74
N SER A 189 -6.55 -9.59 -6.91
CA SER A 189 -6.49 -11.04 -6.99
C SER A 189 -5.21 -11.60 -6.36
N ALA A 190 -4.06 -10.97 -6.62
CA ALA A 190 -2.79 -11.33 -6.02
C ALA A 190 -2.83 -11.17 -4.49
N SER A 191 -3.38 -10.06 -4.02
CA SER A 191 -3.51 -9.78 -2.58
C SER A 191 -4.38 -10.81 -1.89
N ARG A 192 -5.53 -11.17 -2.47
CA ARG A 192 -6.41 -12.22 -1.93
C ARG A 192 -5.74 -13.59 -1.94
N SER A 193 -5.03 -13.96 -3.02
CA SER A 193 -4.35 -15.26 -3.14
C SER A 193 -3.22 -15.45 -2.12
N HIS A 194 -2.55 -14.36 -1.76
CA HIS A 194 -1.43 -14.36 -0.81
C HIS A 194 -1.81 -13.82 0.58
N ARG A 195 -3.09 -13.51 0.82
CA ARG A 195 -3.61 -12.91 2.07
C ARG A 195 -2.91 -11.61 2.45
N ILE A 196 -2.51 -10.81 1.46
CA ILE A 196 -1.89 -9.50 1.67
C ILE A 196 -2.99 -8.50 2.03
N THR A 197 -2.83 -7.80 3.14
CA THR A 197 -3.68 -6.67 3.50
C THR A 197 -3.38 -5.49 2.59
N VAL A 198 -4.39 -4.78 2.07
CA VAL A 198 -4.18 -3.67 1.14
C VAL A 198 -4.84 -2.40 1.64
N VAL A 199 -4.07 -1.33 1.69
CA VAL A 199 -4.58 0.04 1.89
C VAL A 199 -4.40 0.79 0.58
N LEU A 200 -5.49 0.99 -0.13
CA LEU A 200 -5.52 1.54 -1.48
C LEU A 200 -6.11 2.95 -1.48
N ALA A 201 -5.30 3.98 -1.70
CA ALA A 201 -5.76 5.35 -1.83
C ALA A 201 -6.03 5.67 -3.30
N SER A 202 -7.22 6.18 -3.60
CA SER A 202 -7.55 6.67 -4.94
C SER A 202 -8.68 7.69 -4.91
N HIS A 203 -8.72 8.52 -5.94
CA HIS A 203 -9.86 9.39 -6.24
C HIS A 203 -10.80 8.76 -7.29
N ASP A 204 -10.43 7.58 -7.83
CA ASP A 204 -11.23 6.84 -8.81
C ASP A 204 -12.31 6.02 -8.09
N PRO A 205 -13.61 6.25 -8.38
CA PRO A 205 -14.70 5.52 -7.74
C PRO A 205 -14.69 4.03 -8.07
N GLU A 206 -14.10 3.59 -9.18
CA GLU A 206 -13.99 2.16 -9.54
C GLU A 206 -13.18 1.38 -8.49
N VAL A 207 -12.21 2.03 -7.84
CA VAL A 207 -11.40 1.41 -6.79
C VAL A 207 -12.23 1.00 -5.59
N ALA A 208 -13.25 1.78 -5.23
CA ALA A 208 -14.15 1.47 -4.12
C ALA A 208 -14.93 0.15 -4.35
N THR A 209 -15.21 -0.21 -5.62
CA THR A 209 -15.95 -1.44 -5.95
C THR A 209 -15.11 -2.72 -5.78
N LEU A 210 -13.80 -2.59 -5.72
CA LEU A 210 -12.86 -3.72 -5.58
C LEU A 210 -12.43 -3.94 -4.12
N ALA A 211 -12.70 -2.97 -3.25
CA ALA A 211 -12.38 -3.02 -1.84
C ALA A 211 -13.48 -3.70 -1.03
N ASP A 212 -13.09 -4.32 0.08
CA ASP A 212 -14.03 -4.91 1.03
C ASP A 212 -14.75 -3.81 1.85
N ARG A 213 -14.07 -2.67 2.03
CA ARG A 213 -14.57 -1.50 2.75
C ARG A 213 -13.93 -0.21 2.24
N THR A 214 -14.63 0.89 2.39
CA THR A 214 -14.17 2.22 1.99
C THR A 214 -14.11 3.17 3.18
N LEU A 215 -13.00 3.90 3.31
CA LEU A 215 -12.84 5.06 4.18
C LEU A 215 -12.84 6.33 3.32
N THR A 216 -13.82 7.20 3.51
CA THR A 216 -13.82 8.49 2.81
C THR A 216 -13.16 9.55 3.67
N LEU A 217 -12.17 10.26 3.10
CA LEU A 217 -11.54 11.43 3.74
C LEU A 217 -12.03 12.72 3.12
N VAL A 218 -12.41 13.68 3.94
CA VAL A 218 -12.75 15.04 3.55
C VAL A 218 -12.01 15.99 4.50
N ASP A 219 -11.20 16.90 3.96
CA ASP A 219 -10.44 17.89 4.73
C ASP A 219 -9.70 17.29 5.94
N GLY A 220 -9.01 16.18 5.73
CA GLY A 220 -8.21 15.50 6.75
C GLY A 220 -9.01 14.71 7.78
N ARG A 221 -10.33 14.57 7.62
CA ARG A 221 -11.23 13.87 8.56
C ARG A 221 -11.90 12.68 7.90
N ALA A 222 -12.10 11.62 8.67
CA ALA A 222 -13.06 10.58 8.35
C ALA A 222 -14.43 10.99 8.93
N PRO A 223 -15.55 10.91 8.18
CA PRO A 223 -16.86 11.18 8.75
C PRO A 223 -17.14 10.26 9.95
N ALA A 224 -17.68 10.83 11.01
CA ALA A 224 -18.13 10.07 12.18
C ALA A 224 -19.19 9.06 11.75
N GLY A 225 -18.85 7.75 11.82
CA GLY A 225 -19.78 6.67 11.39
C GLY A 225 -19.18 5.62 10.46
N ALA A 226 -17.89 5.66 10.13
CA ALA A 226 -17.24 4.50 9.52
C ALA A 226 -17.23 3.37 10.58
N PRO A 227 -18.00 2.27 10.42
CA PRO A 227 -18.20 1.29 11.46
C PRO A 227 -16.89 0.55 11.77
N SER A 228 -16.42 0.72 12.99
CA SER A 228 -15.52 -0.20 13.68
C SER A 228 -16.35 -1.35 14.32
N GLU A 229 -17.56 -1.60 13.87
CA GLU A 229 -18.42 -2.61 14.49
C GLU A 229 -18.57 -3.81 13.56
N ALA A 230 -17.91 -4.91 13.98
CA ALA A 230 -18.37 -6.25 13.65
C ALA A 230 -19.78 -6.41 14.31
N ALA A 231 -20.82 -6.29 13.50
CA ALA A 231 -22.12 -6.81 13.89
C ALA A 231 -22.00 -8.32 14.01
N CYS A 232 -21.72 -8.80 15.20
CA CYS A 232 -21.92 -10.18 15.63
C CYS A 232 -23.43 -10.38 15.75
N SER A 233 -24.12 -10.71 14.64
CA SER A 233 -25.47 -11.26 14.70
C SER A 233 -25.35 -12.75 15.01
N LEU A 234 -25.26 -13.06 16.29
CA LEU A 234 -25.71 -14.33 16.82
C LEU A 234 -27.25 -14.37 16.64
N SER A 235 -27.71 -15.04 15.62
CA SER A 235 -29.09 -15.50 15.56
C SER A 235 -29.16 -16.89 16.18
N VAL A 236 -29.99 -16.96 17.19
CA VAL A 236 -30.47 -18.13 17.95
C VAL A 236 -31.07 -19.16 17.01
#